data_00a1d0f3bb55ac3cf22f6433cf7dab7b
#
_entry.id   00a1d0f3bb55ac3cf22f6433cf7dab7b
#
_cell.length_a   1.000
_cell.length_b   1.000
_cell.length_c   1.000
_cell.angle_alpha   90.00
_cell.angle_beta   90.00
_cell.angle_gamma   90.00
#
_symmetry.space_group_name_H-M   'P 1'
#
loop_
_entity.id
_entity.type
_entity.pdbx_description
1 polymer ?
#
loop_
_entity_poly.entity_id
_entity_poly.type
_entity_poly.pdbx_seq_one_letter_code
_entity_poly.pdbx_strand_id
1 'polypeptide(L)'
;MKTAPAQPKPRERILEAANRLFLRDGFRAVGVNAIIAESGVAKMTLYAHFPSKDDLIVAYLERANEQFWEWLEGASDGLADPKAKLIAMFDAVGKLANSPQCLGCTFQGTAAEFPDPEHPGHRVALAHKRSVLARLRGLAEDAGLRAPEALAEQLLLLMDGAWVAARMFGPDNHGAQVAAAARALIEAHDR
;
A
#
# COMPACT_ATOMS: atom_id res chain seq x y z
N MET A 1 2.98 36.15 -15.09
CA MET A 1 2.76 35.92 -13.64
C MET A 1 2.38 34.46 -13.47
N LYS A 2 3.25 33.60 -12.91
CA LYS A 2 2.88 32.24 -12.54
C LYS A 2 2.04 32.33 -11.26
N THR A 3 0.76 32.00 -11.34
CA THR A 3 -0.13 31.84 -10.18
C THR A 3 0.52 30.82 -9.24
N ALA A 4 0.76 31.21 -7.99
CA ALA A 4 1.20 30.29 -6.95
C ALA A 4 0.19 29.12 -6.87
N PRO A 5 0.64 27.85 -6.72
CA PRO A 5 -0.28 26.73 -6.60
C PRO A 5 -1.20 26.97 -5.41
N ALA A 6 -2.50 26.75 -5.61
CA ALA A 6 -3.50 26.88 -4.55
C ALA A 6 -3.12 25.99 -3.38
N GLN A 7 -3.18 26.51 -2.15
CA GLN A 7 -2.90 25.69 -0.97
C GLN A 7 -3.86 24.50 -0.91
N PRO A 8 -3.35 23.29 -0.56
CA PRO A 8 -4.20 22.11 -0.44
C PRO A 8 -5.35 22.34 0.54
N LYS A 9 -6.52 21.79 0.24
CA LYS A 9 -7.70 21.87 1.11
C LYS A 9 -7.38 21.35 2.51
N PRO A 10 -8.04 21.83 3.57
CA PRO A 10 -7.76 21.37 4.95
C PRO A 10 -7.77 19.85 5.11
N ARG A 11 -8.72 19.13 4.49
CA ARG A 11 -8.80 17.67 4.51
C ARG A 11 -7.53 17.02 3.94
N GLU A 12 -7.03 17.52 2.83
CA GLU A 12 -5.82 17.03 2.19
C GLU A 12 -4.58 17.23 3.09
N ARG A 13 -4.46 18.41 3.70
CA ARG A 13 -3.37 18.73 4.62
C ARG A 13 -3.36 17.80 5.83
N ILE A 14 -4.54 17.47 6.38
CA ILE A 14 -4.68 16.51 7.48
C ILE A 14 -4.23 15.12 7.05
N LEU A 15 -4.68 14.63 5.90
CA LEU A 15 -4.31 13.30 5.40
C LEU A 15 -2.83 13.21 5.05
N GLU A 16 -2.21 14.27 4.52
CA GLU A 16 -0.77 14.30 4.25
C GLU A 16 0.05 14.29 5.55
N ALA A 17 -0.36 15.05 6.57
CA ALA A 17 0.26 15.03 7.88
C ALA A 17 0.11 13.66 8.54
N ALA A 18 -1.08 13.06 8.49
CA ALA A 18 -1.35 11.73 8.99
C ALA A 18 -0.47 10.67 8.29
N ASN A 19 -0.34 10.73 6.96
CA ASN A 19 0.51 9.83 6.19
C ASN A 19 1.97 9.87 6.68
N ARG A 20 2.58 11.07 6.80
CA ARG A 20 3.96 11.21 7.27
C ARG A 20 4.15 10.65 8.67
N LEU A 21 3.23 10.96 9.58
CA LEU A 21 3.32 10.56 10.98
C LEU A 21 3.04 9.07 11.16
N PHE A 22 1.98 8.51 10.57
CA PHE A 22 1.63 7.10 10.72
C PHE A 22 2.68 6.16 10.13
N LEU A 23 3.25 6.48 8.98
CA LEU A 23 4.31 5.68 8.38
C LEU A 23 5.60 5.70 9.22
N ARG A 24 5.95 6.83 9.84
CA ARG A 24 7.16 6.97 10.64
C ARG A 24 7.01 6.37 12.04
N ASP A 25 5.94 6.74 12.74
CA ASP A 25 5.80 6.54 14.18
C ASP A 25 4.74 5.47 14.54
N GLY A 26 3.94 5.03 13.58
CA GLY A 26 2.82 4.10 13.79
C GLY A 26 1.52 4.81 14.20
N PHE A 27 0.43 4.04 14.15
CA PHE A 27 -0.90 4.60 14.37
C PHE A 27 -1.18 4.91 15.84
N ARG A 28 -0.77 4.02 16.75
CA ARG A 28 -1.06 4.16 18.18
C ARG A 28 -0.26 5.28 18.83
N ALA A 29 1.00 5.44 18.45
CA ALA A 29 1.89 6.46 19.02
C ALA A 29 1.51 7.90 18.57
N VAL A 30 0.93 8.04 17.38
CA VAL A 30 0.56 9.35 16.83
C VAL A 30 -0.76 9.85 17.42
N GLY A 31 -0.70 10.87 18.27
CA GLY A 31 -1.88 11.56 18.80
C GLY A 31 -2.46 12.57 17.82
N VAL A 32 -3.77 12.88 17.96
CA VAL A 32 -4.47 13.90 17.13
C VAL A 32 -3.80 15.27 17.21
N ASN A 33 -3.26 15.64 18.37
CA ASN A 33 -2.56 16.92 18.54
C ASN A 33 -1.29 17.03 17.69
N ALA A 34 -0.56 15.93 17.48
CA ALA A 34 0.60 15.90 16.58
C ALA A 34 0.18 16.14 15.13
N ILE A 35 -0.94 15.53 14.70
CA ILE A 35 -1.49 15.73 13.36
C ILE A 35 -1.97 17.17 13.16
N ILE A 36 -2.60 17.79 14.17
CA ILE A 36 -3.00 19.21 14.14
C ILE A 36 -1.76 20.10 13.96
N ALA A 37 -0.72 19.87 14.76
CA ALA A 37 0.52 20.64 14.68
C ALA A 37 1.19 20.49 13.31
N GLU A 38 1.31 19.28 12.80
CA GLU A 38 1.95 18.97 11.52
C GLU A 38 1.15 19.50 10.32
N SER A 39 -0.18 19.40 10.36
CA SER A 39 -1.05 19.87 9.28
C SER A 39 -1.29 21.39 9.30
N GLY A 40 -1.05 22.06 10.43
CA GLY A 40 -1.32 23.48 10.61
C GLY A 40 -2.80 23.85 10.51
N VAL A 41 -3.73 22.92 10.78
CA VAL A 41 -5.18 23.20 10.82
C VAL A 41 -5.65 23.45 12.25
N ALA A 42 -6.76 24.17 12.42
CA ALA A 42 -7.37 24.31 13.74
C ALA A 42 -7.99 22.97 14.20
N LYS A 43 -8.00 22.74 15.51
CA LYS A 43 -8.57 21.52 16.12
C LYS A 43 -10.02 21.26 15.67
N MET A 44 -10.85 22.29 15.66
CA MET A 44 -12.24 22.22 15.20
C MET A 44 -12.36 21.82 13.73
N THR A 45 -11.41 22.28 12.88
CA THR A 45 -11.37 21.90 11.46
C THR A 45 -11.06 20.42 11.29
N LEU A 46 -10.13 19.85 12.09
CA LEU A 46 -9.83 18.43 12.03
C LEU A 46 -11.09 17.61 12.39
N TYR A 47 -11.75 17.91 13.50
CA TYR A 47 -12.93 17.17 13.94
C TYR A 47 -14.16 17.40 13.05
N ALA A 48 -14.24 18.51 12.31
CA ALA A 48 -15.27 18.72 11.30
C ALA A 48 -15.09 17.78 10.08
N HIS A 49 -13.87 17.34 9.78
CA HIS A 49 -13.58 16.40 8.69
C HIS A 49 -13.50 14.95 9.16
N PHE A 50 -13.03 14.71 10.37
CA PHE A 50 -12.80 13.38 10.95
C PHE A 50 -13.26 13.38 12.40
N PRO A 51 -14.49 12.90 12.68
CA PRO A 51 -15.09 12.91 14.02
C PRO A 51 -14.27 12.19 15.09
N SER A 52 -13.52 11.15 14.69
CA SER A 52 -12.62 10.39 15.55
C SER A 52 -11.27 10.15 14.90
N LYS A 53 -10.29 9.66 15.66
CA LYS A 53 -9.00 9.20 15.14
C LYS A 53 -9.18 7.98 14.24
N ASP A 54 -10.13 7.11 14.53
CA ASP A 54 -10.42 5.92 13.73
C ASP A 54 -11.00 6.30 12.37
N ASP A 55 -11.88 7.32 12.30
CA ASP A 55 -12.35 7.87 11.01
C ASP A 55 -11.21 8.43 10.17
N LEU A 56 -10.24 9.10 10.81
CA LEU A 56 -9.04 9.57 10.12
C LEU A 56 -8.16 8.42 9.64
N ILE A 57 -7.99 7.35 10.44
CA ILE A 57 -7.24 6.15 10.06
C ILE A 57 -7.90 5.48 8.85
N VAL A 58 -9.21 5.31 8.87
CA VAL A 58 -9.97 4.74 7.74
C VAL A 58 -9.76 5.57 6.47
N ALA A 59 -9.99 6.89 6.55
CA ALA A 59 -9.83 7.76 5.38
C ALA A 59 -8.38 7.80 4.85
N TYR A 60 -7.39 7.69 5.73
CA TYR A 60 -5.99 7.55 5.34
C TYR A 60 -5.74 6.24 4.59
N LEU A 61 -6.25 5.12 5.11
CA LEU A 61 -6.08 3.80 4.49
C LEU A 61 -6.81 3.70 3.14
N GLU A 62 -8.00 4.28 3.02
CA GLU A 62 -8.74 4.36 1.75
C GLU A 62 -7.92 5.12 0.70
N ARG A 63 -7.39 6.29 1.04
CA ARG A 63 -6.50 7.06 0.17
C ARG A 63 -5.23 6.27 -0.19
N ALA A 64 -4.62 5.60 0.78
CA ALA A 64 -3.44 4.77 0.53
C ALA A 64 -3.76 3.59 -0.41
N ASN A 65 -4.97 3.02 -0.31
CA ASN A 65 -5.45 1.99 -1.22
C ASN A 65 -5.64 2.51 -2.65
N GLU A 66 -6.26 3.68 -2.83
CA GLU A 66 -6.39 4.33 -4.14
C GLU A 66 -5.00 4.56 -4.78
N GLN A 67 -4.07 5.15 -4.04
CA GLN A 67 -2.70 5.42 -4.50
C GLN A 67 -1.93 4.12 -4.83
N PHE A 68 -2.13 3.07 -4.04
CA PHE A 68 -1.52 1.77 -4.31
C PHE A 68 -2.02 1.19 -5.64
N TRP A 69 -3.32 1.26 -5.90
CA TRP A 69 -3.88 0.74 -7.15
C TRP A 69 -3.47 1.58 -8.36
N GLU A 70 -3.51 2.91 -8.27
CA GLU A 70 -3.01 3.79 -9.33
C GLU A 70 -1.55 3.46 -9.68
N TRP A 71 -0.70 3.29 -8.67
CA TRP A 71 0.70 2.95 -8.87
C TRP A 71 0.89 1.54 -9.44
N LEU A 72 0.22 0.52 -8.89
CA LEU A 72 0.41 -0.88 -9.29
C LEU A 72 -0.14 -1.16 -10.69
N GLU A 73 -1.33 -0.66 -11.01
CA GLU A 73 -1.91 -0.79 -12.35
C GLU A 73 -1.10 0.02 -13.37
N GLY A 74 -0.67 1.23 -13.00
CA GLY A 74 0.19 2.06 -13.84
C GLY A 74 1.52 1.39 -14.22
N ALA A 75 2.04 0.49 -13.38
CA ALA A 75 3.24 -0.28 -13.70
C ALA A 75 3.04 -1.25 -14.89
N SER A 76 1.81 -1.60 -15.20
CA SER A 76 1.44 -2.52 -16.28
C SER A 76 0.67 -1.85 -17.43
N ASP A 77 0.59 -0.51 -17.43
CA ASP A 77 -0.09 0.26 -18.47
C ASP A 77 0.51 -0.03 -19.85
N GLY A 78 -0.38 -0.18 -20.84
CA GLY A 78 -0.01 -0.48 -22.22
C GLY A 78 0.38 -1.92 -22.51
N LEU A 79 0.47 -2.79 -21.50
CA LEU A 79 0.69 -4.22 -21.70
C LEU A 79 -0.66 -4.94 -21.95
N ALA A 80 -0.73 -5.72 -23.03
CA ALA A 80 -1.91 -6.52 -23.35
C ALA A 80 -1.84 -7.92 -22.69
N ASP A 81 -0.65 -8.51 -22.61
CA ASP A 81 -0.43 -9.86 -22.09
C ASP A 81 -0.56 -9.90 -20.55
N PRO A 82 -1.49 -10.68 -19.98
CA PRO A 82 -1.68 -10.78 -18.53
C PRO A 82 -0.45 -11.29 -17.77
N LYS A 83 0.33 -12.20 -18.38
CA LYS A 83 1.59 -12.68 -17.81
C LYS A 83 2.63 -11.57 -17.72
N ALA A 84 2.75 -10.76 -18.76
CA ALA A 84 3.63 -9.59 -18.76
C ALA A 84 3.19 -8.56 -17.71
N LYS A 85 1.87 -8.37 -17.49
CA LYS A 85 1.35 -7.51 -16.42
C LYS A 85 1.78 -7.97 -15.04
N LEU A 86 1.63 -9.26 -14.72
CA LEU A 86 2.11 -9.82 -13.45
C LEU A 86 3.60 -9.53 -13.24
N ILE A 87 4.42 -9.77 -14.24
CA ILE A 87 5.86 -9.52 -14.19
C ILE A 87 6.16 -8.04 -13.94
N ALA A 88 5.51 -7.14 -14.68
CA ALA A 88 5.71 -5.69 -14.53
C ALA A 88 5.31 -5.18 -13.14
N MET A 89 4.21 -5.68 -12.57
CA MET A 89 3.80 -5.37 -11.20
C MET A 89 4.86 -5.76 -10.17
N PHE A 90 5.46 -6.94 -10.30
CA PHE A 90 6.51 -7.38 -9.37
C PHE A 90 7.85 -6.68 -9.61
N ASP A 91 8.17 -6.29 -10.84
CA ASP A 91 9.31 -5.40 -11.13
C ASP A 91 9.13 -4.04 -10.44
N ALA A 92 7.91 -3.47 -10.43
CA ALA A 92 7.60 -2.24 -9.71
C ALA A 92 7.68 -2.42 -8.19
N VAL A 93 7.16 -3.53 -7.64
CA VAL A 93 7.28 -3.87 -6.22
C VAL A 93 8.75 -3.95 -5.80
N GLY A 94 9.59 -4.64 -6.56
CA GLY A 94 11.03 -4.75 -6.28
C GLY A 94 11.74 -3.39 -6.28
N LYS A 95 11.43 -2.54 -7.26
CA LYS A 95 11.98 -1.16 -7.33
C LYS A 95 11.57 -0.32 -6.12
N LEU A 96 10.29 -0.35 -5.75
CA LEU A 96 9.79 0.43 -4.63
C LEU A 96 10.32 -0.10 -3.29
N ALA A 97 10.32 -1.41 -3.07
CA ALA A 97 10.83 -2.03 -1.84
C ALA A 97 12.31 -1.70 -1.58
N ASN A 98 13.07 -1.46 -2.65
CA ASN A 98 14.50 -1.09 -2.57
C ASN A 98 14.74 0.43 -2.55
N SER A 99 13.68 1.24 -2.48
CA SER A 99 13.82 2.70 -2.49
C SER A 99 13.88 3.27 -1.06
N PRO A 100 14.59 4.40 -0.84
CA PRO A 100 14.61 5.08 0.45
C PRO A 100 13.24 5.58 0.92
N GLN A 101 12.28 5.71 0.01
CA GLN A 101 10.92 6.16 0.30
C GLN A 101 10.02 5.03 0.81
N CYS A 102 10.42 3.77 0.67
CA CYS A 102 9.62 2.63 1.12
C CYS A 102 9.81 2.40 2.64
N LEU A 103 8.77 2.69 3.38
CA LEU A 103 8.70 2.43 4.82
C LEU A 103 7.88 1.17 5.16
N GLY A 104 7.72 0.26 4.19
CA GLY A 104 6.92 -0.95 4.34
C GLY A 104 5.45 -0.76 3.92
N CYS A 105 4.61 -1.71 4.31
CA CYS A 105 3.18 -1.71 3.97
C CYS A 105 2.34 -1.15 5.12
N THR A 106 1.63 -0.06 4.88
CA THR A 106 0.74 0.55 5.89
C THR A 106 -0.38 -0.39 6.34
N PHE A 107 -0.89 -1.24 5.47
CA PHE A 107 -1.96 -2.19 5.79
C PHE A 107 -1.47 -3.31 6.71
N GLN A 108 -0.24 -3.81 6.53
CA GLN A 108 0.39 -4.75 7.47
C GLN A 108 0.61 -4.09 8.84
N GLY A 109 1.12 -2.85 8.85
CA GLY A 109 1.29 -2.06 10.06
C GLY A 109 -0.04 -1.86 10.80
N THR A 110 -1.11 -1.55 10.08
CA THR A 110 -2.45 -1.39 10.65
C THR A 110 -2.94 -2.69 11.30
N ALA A 111 -2.85 -3.82 10.60
CA ALA A 111 -3.28 -5.11 11.14
C ALA A 111 -2.47 -5.54 12.37
N ALA A 112 -1.16 -5.23 12.40
CA ALA A 112 -0.30 -5.51 13.54
C ALA A 112 -0.64 -4.65 14.77
N GLU A 113 -0.93 -3.35 14.57
CA GLU A 113 -1.29 -2.45 15.67
C GLU A 113 -2.73 -2.62 16.15
N PHE A 114 -3.66 -3.03 15.29
CA PHE A 114 -5.06 -3.25 15.59
C PHE A 114 -5.46 -4.70 15.26
N PRO A 115 -5.11 -5.68 16.14
CA PRO A 115 -5.36 -7.09 15.88
C PRO A 115 -6.85 -7.48 15.98
N ASP A 116 -7.71 -6.64 16.57
CA ASP A 116 -9.15 -6.86 16.64
C ASP A 116 -9.77 -6.79 15.22
N PRO A 117 -10.38 -7.89 14.71
CA PRO A 117 -11.00 -7.91 13.39
C PRO A 117 -12.14 -6.89 13.23
N GLU A 118 -12.77 -6.49 14.33
CA GLU A 118 -13.86 -5.50 14.33
C GLU A 118 -13.35 -4.06 14.27
N HIS A 119 -12.06 -3.82 14.50
CA HIS A 119 -11.49 -2.48 14.37
C HIS A 119 -11.64 -1.99 12.92
N PRO A 120 -12.15 -0.76 12.68
CA PRO A 120 -12.43 -0.28 11.32
C PRO A 120 -11.18 -0.24 10.44
N GLY A 121 -10.03 0.15 10.97
CA GLY A 121 -8.76 0.12 10.25
C GLY A 121 -8.33 -1.30 9.87
N HIS A 122 -8.54 -2.29 10.74
CA HIS A 122 -8.24 -3.70 10.43
C HIS A 122 -9.09 -4.19 9.26
N ARG A 123 -10.39 -3.87 9.25
CA ARG A 123 -11.29 -4.24 8.14
C ARG A 123 -10.84 -3.67 6.80
N VAL A 124 -10.41 -2.40 6.77
CA VAL A 124 -9.87 -1.78 5.54
C VAL A 124 -8.58 -2.47 5.11
N ALA A 125 -7.67 -2.76 6.03
CA ALA A 125 -6.42 -3.47 5.73
C ALA A 125 -6.68 -4.88 5.16
N LEU A 126 -7.61 -5.63 5.76
CA LEU A 126 -8.00 -6.95 5.27
C LEU A 126 -8.67 -6.89 3.89
N ALA A 127 -9.56 -5.91 3.66
CA ALA A 127 -10.20 -5.71 2.36
C ALA A 127 -9.17 -5.41 1.27
N HIS A 128 -8.18 -4.56 1.56
CA HIS A 128 -7.05 -4.29 0.65
C HIS A 128 -6.30 -5.58 0.29
N LYS A 129 -5.91 -6.39 1.27
CA LYS A 129 -5.17 -7.63 1.00
C LYS A 129 -5.97 -8.63 0.16
N ARG A 130 -7.28 -8.75 0.43
CA ARG A 130 -8.17 -9.59 -0.37
C ARG A 130 -8.29 -9.09 -1.81
N SER A 131 -8.34 -7.77 -2.03
CA SER A 131 -8.41 -7.21 -3.37
C SER A 131 -7.10 -7.43 -4.16
N VAL A 132 -5.94 -7.32 -3.51
CA VAL A 132 -4.65 -7.65 -4.14
C VAL A 132 -4.60 -9.12 -4.54
N LEU A 133 -4.99 -10.04 -3.63
CA LEU A 133 -5.04 -11.48 -3.92
C LEU A 133 -5.96 -11.77 -5.10
N ALA A 134 -7.16 -11.19 -5.11
CA ALA A 134 -8.13 -11.36 -6.20
C ALA A 134 -7.58 -10.86 -7.55
N ARG A 135 -6.87 -9.74 -7.55
CA ARG A 135 -6.25 -9.19 -8.77
C ARG A 135 -5.16 -10.11 -9.32
N LEU A 136 -4.27 -10.59 -8.45
CA LEU A 136 -3.20 -11.51 -8.83
C LEU A 136 -3.78 -12.81 -9.41
N ARG A 137 -4.83 -13.35 -8.76
CA ARG A 137 -5.53 -14.53 -9.25
C ARG A 137 -6.14 -14.28 -10.62
N GLY A 138 -6.90 -13.19 -10.81
CA GLY A 138 -7.51 -12.87 -12.09
C GLY A 138 -6.49 -12.78 -13.23
N LEU A 139 -5.34 -12.14 -13.00
CA LEU A 139 -4.27 -12.08 -14.01
C LEU A 139 -3.67 -13.46 -14.30
N ALA A 140 -3.53 -14.33 -13.30
CA ALA A 140 -3.04 -15.69 -13.49
C ALA A 140 -4.05 -16.56 -14.28
N GLU A 141 -5.35 -16.39 -14.03
CA GLU A 141 -6.44 -17.03 -14.79
C GLU A 141 -6.44 -16.55 -16.24
N ASP A 142 -6.39 -15.24 -16.47
CA ASP A 142 -6.37 -14.63 -17.80
C ASP A 142 -5.13 -15.03 -18.61
N ALA A 143 -3.99 -15.26 -17.93
CA ALA A 143 -2.76 -15.75 -18.53
C ALA A 143 -2.78 -17.25 -18.80
N GLY A 144 -3.81 -17.98 -18.37
CA GLY A 144 -3.93 -19.43 -18.50
C GLY A 144 -2.89 -20.22 -17.70
N LEU A 145 -2.35 -19.64 -16.62
CA LEU A 145 -1.36 -20.30 -15.76
C LEU A 145 -1.99 -21.42 -14.92
N ARG A 146 -1.19 -22.43 -14.57
CA ARG A 146 -1.66 -23.57 -13.76
C ARG A 146 -1.87 -23.14 -12.30
N ALA A 147 -2.89 -23.70 -11.64
CA ALA A 147 -3.21 -23.46 -10.24
C ALA A 147 -3.20 -21.96 -9.86
N PRO A 148 -4.03 -21.11 -10.51
CA PRO A 148 -3.96 -19.65 -10.36
C PRO A 148 -4.20 -19.17 -8.93
N GLU A 149 -5.02 -19.88 -8.13
CA GLU A 149 -5.21 -19.59 -6.71
C GLU A 149 -3.91 -19.73 -5.93
N ALA A 150 -3.24 -20.89 -6.05
CA ALA A 150 -1.99 -21.15 -5.34
C ALA A 150 -0.88 -20.19 -5.78
N LEU A 151 -0.80 -19.89 -7.08
CA LEU A 151 0.14 -18.91 -7.59
C LEU A 151 -0.11 -17.51 -7.00
N ALA A 152 -1.36 -17.07 -6.97
CA ALA A 152 -1.71 -15.76 -6.40
C ALA A 152 -1.36 -15.65 -4.92
N GLU A 153 -1.61 -16.69 -4.13
CA GLU A 153 -1.24 -16.76 -2.71
C GLU A 153 0.29 -16.68 -2.52
N GLN A 154 1.04 -17.44 -3.31
CA GLN A 154 2.51 -17.41 -3.28
C GLN A 154 3.06 -16.03 -3.69
N LEU A 155 2.51 -15.42 -4.73
CA LEU A 155 2.88 -14.08 -5.17
C LEU A 155 2.56 -13.02 -4.10
N LEU A 156 1.41 -13.12 -3.43
CA LEU A 156 1.08 -12.21 -2.32
C LEU A 156 2.05 -12.36 -1.16
N LEU A 157 2.45 -13.60 -0.79
CA LEU A 157 3.46 -13.85 0.24
C LEU A 157 4.81 -13.22 -0.12
N LEU A 158 5.25 -13.30 -1.39
CA LEU A 158 6.47 -12.65 -1.86
C LEU A 158 6.38 -11.13 -1.76
N MET A 159 5.25 -10.55 -2.18
CA MET A 159 5.01 -9.11 -2.09
C MET A 159 5.05 -8.65 -0.62
N ASP A 160 4.39 -9.38 0.27
CA ASP A 160 4.37 -9.07 1.70
C ASP A 160 5.75 -9.17 2.32
N GLY A 161 6.54 -10.16 1.95
CA GLY A 161 7.93 -10.30 2.35
C GLY A 161 8.80 -9.13 1.89
N ALA A 162 8.61 -8.62 0.68
CA ALA A 162 9.35 -7.46 0.18
C ALA A 162 9.07 -6.19 0.98
N TRP A 163 7.82 -5.95 1.39
CA TRP A 163 7.46 -4.81 2.24
C TRP A 163 8.04 -4.92 3.66
N VAL A 164 8.05 -6.14 4.21
CA VAL A 164 8.70 -6.41 5.51
C VAL A 164 10.22 -6.17 5.40
N ALA A 165 10.86 -6.65 4.34
CA ALA A 165 12.29 -6.43 4.11
C ALA A 165 12.62 -4.92 4.02
N ALA A 166 11.83 -4.15 3.29
CA ALA A 166 11.98 -2.70 3.20
C ALA A 166 11.89 -2.03 4.59
N ARG A 167 10.91 -2.42 5.40
CA ARG A 167 10.73 -1.87 6.75
C ARG A 167 11.86 -2.21 7.71
N MET A 168 12.40 -3.45 7.64
CA MET A 168 13.40 -3.95 8.58
C MET A 168 14.83 -3.53 8.23
N PHE A 169 15.16 -3.52 6.95
CA PHE A 169 16.55 -3.35 6.49
C PHE A 169 16.79 -2.01 5.79
N GLY A 170 15.74 -1.23 5.51
CA GLY A 170 15.85 0.04 4.77
C GLY A 170 16.14 -0.17 3.29
N PRO A 171 16.68 0.84 2.59
CA PRO A 171 17.05 0.75 1.19
C PRO A 171 18.19 -0.25 0.97
N ASP A 172 18.37 -0.73 -0.25
CA ASP A 172 19.37 -1.73 -0.64
C ASP A 172 19.20 -3.10 0.07
N ASN A 173 17.94 -3.45 0.35
CA ASN A 173 17.56 -4.70 0.98
C ASN A 173 17.31 -5.82 -0.02
N HIS A 174 17.14 -7.06 0.50
CA HIS A 174 16.85 -8.24 -0.33
C HIS A 174 15.43 -8.25 -0.93
N GLY A 175 14.54 -7.33 -0.57
CA GLY A 175 13.23 -7.17 -1.18
C GLY A 175 13.28 -6.91 -2.69
N ALA A 176 14.41 -6.41 -3.21
CA ALA A 176 14.65 -6.30 -4.65
C ALA A 176 14.59 -7.66 -5.38
N GLN A 177 14.85 -8.78 -4.67
CA GLN A 177 14.77 -10.12 -5.26
C GLN A 177 13.33 -10.59 -5.53
N VAL A 178 12.32 -9.86 -5.05
CA VAL A 178 10.91 -10.23 -5.25
C VAL A 178 10.56 -10.36 -6.74
N ALA A 179 11.10 -9.52 -7.60
CA ALA A 179 10.87 -9.57 -9.04
C ALA A 179 11.38 -10.87 -9.67
N ALA A 180 12.61 -11.27 -9.32
CA ALA A 180 13.22 -12.51 -9.80
C ALA A 180 12.47 -13.74 -9.28
N ALA A 181 12.09 -13.74 -8.00
CA ALA A 181 11.35 -14.84 -7.39
C ALA A 181 9.93 -14.98 -7.99
N ALA A 182 9.23 -13.86 -8.19
CA ALA A 182 7.92 -13.85 -8.82
C ALA A 182 7.99 -14.37 -10.26
N ARG A 183 8.99 -13.96 -11.04
CA ARG A 183 9.21 -14.44 -12.41
C ARG A 183 9.42 -15.96 -12.43
N ALA A 184 10.26 -16.49 -11.56
CA ALA A 184 10.50 -17.91 -11.46
C ALA A 184 9.22 -18.71 -11.09
N LEU A 185 8.39 -18.18 -10.17
CA LEU A 185 7.09 -18.78 -9.84
C LEU A 185 6.12 -18.76 -11.01
N ILE A 186 6.00 -17.64 -11.71
CA ILE A 186 5.12 -17.48 -12.88
C ILE A 186 5.54 -18.45 -13.98
N GLU A 187 6.84 -18.59 -14.25
CA GLU A 187 7.39 -19.52 -15.23
C GLU A 187 7.13 -21.01 -14.83
N ALA A 188 7.26 -21.33 -13.55
CA ALA A 188 6.97 -22.67 -13.05
C ALA A 188 5.49 -23.06 -13.16
N HIS A 189 4.58 -22.09 -13.27
CA HIS A 189 3.15 -22.29 -13.48
C HIS A 189 2.73 -22.15 -14.96
N ASP A 190 3.68 -21.88 -15.85
CA ASP A 190 3.43 -21.87 -17.29
C ASP A 190 3.10 -23.29 -17.79
N ARG A 191 2.28 -23.42 -18.84
CA ARG A 191 1.84 -24.71 -19.40
C ARG A 191 2.85 -25.24 -20.41
#